data_7d10e25bad6ff171abb5072d71ca2477
#
_entry.id   7d10e25bad6ff171abb5072d71ca2477
#
_cell.length_a   1.000
_cell.length_b   1.000
_cell.length_c   1.000
_cell.angle_alpha   90.00
_cell.angle_beta   90.00
_cell.angle_gamma   90.00
#
_symmetry.space_group_name_H-M   'P 1'
#
loop_
_entity.id
_entity.type
_entity.pdbx_description
1 polymer ?
#
loop_
_entity_poly.entity_id
_entity_poly.type
_entity_poly.pdbx_seq_one_letter_code
_entity_poly.pdbx_strand_id
1 'polypeptide(L)'
;AKRIECMQEAVDDESTGVVLLDIMLGYGSHADMAGSLLPTIVELRDKAAAAGRKVFFIATVCGTRKDFQGYDEAVNKLKEVGVIVCENNKLACRTAIRAIGRDFVEPVKEIRAKEVVEFEKGTPSDELRKLLSEKPHIINIGLKSFAQVVEQFGCEVVQYDWQPPAGGNVKLIKTLNFLRNYEGIDELNREVIAKVVGSQPILRD
;
A
#
# COMPACT_ATOMS: atom_id res chain seq x y z
N ALA A 1 -17.29 -7.03 1.84
CA ALA A 1 -18.10 -7.18 0.64
C ALA A 1 -17.22 -7.52 -0.59
N LYS A 2 -16.44 -6.59 -1.19
CA LYS A 2 -15.74 -6.81 -2.47
C LYS A 2 -14.78 -8.02 -2.49
N ARG A 3 -14.02 -8.25 -1.42
CA ARG A 3 -13.11 -9.41 -1.33
C ARG A 3 -13.87 -10.75 -1.38
N ILE A 4 -15.03 -10.83 -0.73
CA ILE A 4 -15.89 -12.02 -0.76
C ILE A 4 -16.41 -12.26 -2.18
N GLU A 5 -16.89 -11.24 -2.85
CA GLU A 5 -17.33 -11.32 -4.26
C GLU A 5 -16.21 -11.84 -5.17
N CYS A 6 -14.99 -11.28 -5.06
CA CYS A 6 -13.84 -11.76 -5.84
C CYS A 6 -13.48 -13.22 -5.54
N MET A 7 -13.62 -13.69 -4.29
CA MET A 7 -13.39 -15.08 -3.93
C MET A 7 -14.45 -16.00 -4.56
N GLN A 8 -15.73 -15.57 -4.56
CA GLN A 8 -16.83 -16.28 -5.19
C GLN A 8 -16.62 -16.39 -6.70
N GLU A 9 -16.36 -15.26 -7.37
CA GLU A 9 -16.06 -15.21 -8.80
C GLU A 9 -14.87 -16.12 -9.16
N ALA A 10 -13.80 -16.10 -8.35
CA ALA A 10 -12.62 -16.94 -8.58
C ALA A 10 -12.93 -18.44 -8.45
N VAL A 11 -13.73 -18.87 -7.47
CA VAL A 11 -14.07 -20.28 -7.29
C VAL A 11 -15.11 -20.75 -8.29
N ASP A 12 -15.96 -19.86 -8.81
CA ASP A 12 -16.93 -20.16 -9.87
C ASP A 12 -16.23 -20.41 -11.22
N ASP A 13 -15.04 -19.85 -11.43
CA ASP A 13 -14.18 -20.22 -12.56
C ASP A 13 -13.61 -21.63 -12.33
N GLU A 14 -14.02 -22.57 -13.20
CA GLU A 14 -13.60 -23.98 -13.14
C GLU A 14 -12.09 -24.18 -13.30
N SER A 15 -11.38 -23.24 -13.89
CA SER A 15 -9.92 -23.29 -14.06
C SER A 15 -9.15 -22.92 -12.78
N THR A 16 -9.82 -22.35 -11.78
CA THR A 16 -9.19 -21.96 -10.53
C THR A 16 -8.91 -23.17 -9.62
N GLY A 17 -7.64 -23.41 -9.34
CA GLY A 17 -7.19 -24.42 -8.38
C GLY A 17 -6.69 -23.86 -7.06
N VAL A 18 -6.34 -22.59 -6.99
CA VAL A 18 -5.79 -21.92 -5.79
C VAL A 18 -6.32 -20.51 -5.66
N VAL A 19 -6.67 -20.12 -4.45
CA VAL A 19 -6.97 -18.73 -4.07
C VAL A 19 -5.90 -18.27 -3.09
N LEU A 20 -5.17 -17.20 -3.44
CA LEU A 20 -4.18 -16.56 -2.58
C LEU A 20 -4.81 -15.38 -1.85
N LEU A 21 -4.57 -15.30 -0.53
CA LEU A 21 -5.12 -14.27 0.34
C LEU A 21 -4.01 -13.57 1.12
N ASP A 22 -4.02 -12.23 1.13
CA ASP A 22 -3.23 -11.44 2.04
C ASP A 22 -4.12 -10.90 3.15
N ILE A 23 -3.84 -11.30 4.39
CA ILE A 23 -4.53 -10.86 5.60
C ILE A 23 -3.68 -9.78 6.25
N MET A 24 -4.17 -8.55 6.22
CA MET A 24 -3.48 -7.40 6.80
C MET A 24 -4.04 -7.12 8.19
N LEU A 25 -3.15 -7.01 9.18
CA LEU A 25 -3.46 -6.56 10.53
C LEU A 25 -3.06 -5.09 10.71
N GLY A 26 -3.46 -4.49 11.80
CA GLY A 26 -3.12 -3.11 12.16
C GLY A 26 -4.33 -2.18 12.22
N TYR A 27 -4.10 -0.94 12.62
CA TYR A 27 -5.17 0.03 12.91
C TYR A 27 -6.00 0.46 11.69
N GLY A 28 -5.43 0.40 10.49
CA GLY A 28 -6.12 0.72 9.24
C GLY A 28 -6.88 -0.46 8.63
N SER A 29 -6.83 -1.64 9.25
CA SER A 29 -7.41 -2.88 8.76
C SER A 29 -8.72 -3.22 9.45
N HIS A 30 -9.44 -4.21 8.91
CA HIS A 30 -10.65 -4.74 9.54
C HIS A 30 -10.34 -5.33 10.93
N ALA A 31 -11.25 -5.15 11.88
CA ALA A 31 -11.05 -5.59 13.27
C ALA A 31 -10.80 -7.11 13.42
N ASP A 32 -11.43 -7.93 12.58
CA ASP A 32 -11.18 -9.37 12.46
C ASP A 32 -11.28 -9.79 10.98
N MET A 33 -10.24 -9.52 10.21
CA MET A 33 -10.23 -9.87 8.79
C MET A 33 -10.23 -11.39 8.58
N ALA A 34 -9.45 -12.12 9.37
CA ALA A 34 -9.41 -13.57 9.28
C ALA A 34 -10.78 -14.17 9.55
N GLY A 35 -11.38 -13.90 10.72
CA GLY A 35 -12.68 -14.43 11.11
C GLY A 35 -13.80 -14.08 10.14
N SER A 36 -13.77 -12.87 9.57
CA SER A 36 -14.79 -12.42 8.61
C SER A 36 -14.79 -13.21 7.29
N LEU A 37 -13.70 -13.87 6.93
CA LEU A 37 -13.56 -14.64 5.69
C LEU A 37 -13.83 -16.14 5.89
N LEU A 38 -13.74 -16.68 7.13
CA LEU A 38 -13.84 -18.13 7.38
C LEU A 38 -15.12 -18.75 6.84
N PRO A 39 -16.33 -18.19 7.08
CA PRO A 39 -17.56 -18.79 6.58
C PRO A 39 -17.56 -18.94 5.05
N THR A 40 -17.11 -17.89 4.36
CA THR A 40 -17.02 -17.90 2.89
C THR A 40 -15.97 -18.90 2.39
N ILE A 41 -14.82 -19.01 3.04
CA ILE A 41 -13.79 -19.98 2.66
C ILE A 41 -14.31 -21.41 2.77
N VAL A 42 -15.01 -21.74 3.86
CA VAL A 42 -15.59 -23.05 4.06
C VAL A 42 -16.66 -23.34 3.01
N GLU A 43 -17.60 -22.43 2.81
CA GLU A 43 -18.67 -22.55 1.81
C GLU A 43 -18.10 -22.78 0.40
N LEU A 44 -17.13 -21.97 -0.03
CA LEU A 44 -16.56 -22.07 -1.38
C LEU A 44 -15.75 -23.33 -1.59
N ARG A 45 -15.04 -23.80 -0.56
CA ARG A 45 -14.32 -25.07 -0.61
C ARG A 45 -15.31 -26.23 -0.74
N ASP A 46 -16.37 -26.22 0.03
CA ASP A 46 -17.37 -27.29 0.03
C ASP A 46 -18.17 -27.27 -1.30
N LYS A 47 -18.49 -26.11 -1.85
CA LYS A 47 -19.05 -25.92 -3.19
C LYS A 47 -18.16 -26.55 -4.27
N ALA A 48 -16.87 -26.25 -4.24
CA ALA A 48 -15.90 -26.82 -5.19
C ALA A 48 -15.81 -28.35 -5.05
N ALA A 49 -15.78 -28.87 -3.81
CA ALA A 49 -15.73 -30.29 -3.54
C ALA A 49 -16.99 -31.02 -4.03
N ALA A 50 -18.17 -30.44 -3.86
CA ALA A 50 -19.42 -30.99 -4.39
C ALA A 50 -19.43 -31.08 -5.93
N ALA A 51 -18.69 -30.19 -6.61
CA ALA A 51 -18.47 -30.24 -8.05
C ALA A 51 -17.29 -31.14 -8.48
N GLY A 52 -16.75 -31.97 -7.56
CA GLY A 52 -15.62 -32.86 -7.82
C GLY A 52 -14.28 -32.13 -7.97
N ARG A 53 -14.19 -30.87 -7.57
CA ARG A 53 -12.99 -30.03 -7.70
C ARG A 53 -12.32 -29.82 -6.35
N LYS A 54 -11.01 -29.61 -6.40
CA LYS A 54 -10.23 -29.22 -5.21
C LYS A 54 -9.65 -27.82 -5.41
N VAL A 55 -10.10 -26.88 -4.59
CA VAL A 55 -9.57 -25.52 -4.54
C VAL A 55 -8.82 -25.34 -3.22
N PHE A 56 -7.56 -24.90 -3.32
CA PHE A 56 -6.74 -24.61 -2.16
C PHE A 56 -6.84 -23.13 -1.79
N PHE A 57 -7.01 -22.84 -0.51
CA PHE A 57 -6.88 -21.51 0.04
C PHE A 57 -5.54 -21.40 0.74
N ILE A 58 -4.74 -20.43 0.31
CA ILE A 58 -3.40 -20.16 0.85
C ILE A 58 -3.36 -18.71 1.28
N ALA A 59 -2.88 -18.44 2.49
CA ALA A 59 -2.84 -17.10 3.04
C ALA A 59 -1.47 -16.71 3.56
N THR A 60 -1.17 -15.41 3.49
CA THR A 60 -0.14 -14.76 4.31
C THR A 60 -0.82 -13.83 5.31
N VAL A 61 -0.26 -13.72 6.51
CA VAL A 61 -0.70 -12.75 7.51
C VAL A 61 0.39 -11.71 7.68
N CYS A 62 0.09 -10.48 7.30
CA CYS A 62 1.00 -9.35 7.43
C CYS A 62 0.59 -8.53 8.65
N GLY A 63 1.45 -8.51 9.66
CA GLY A 63 1.21 -7.84 10.93
C GLY A 63 2.22 -8.25 11.98
N THR A 64 1.98 -7.82 13.21
CA THR A 64 2.83 -8.11 14.36
C THR A 64 2.01 -8.74 15.48
N ARG A 65 2.68 -9.37 16.46
CA ARG A 65 2.01 -9.87 17.68
C ARG A 65 1.48 -8.76 18.58
N LYS A 66 1.84 -7.50 18.29
CA LYS A 66 1.34 -6.33 19.02
C LYS A 66 0.07 -5.73 18.41
N ASP A 67 -0.32 -6.18 17.22
CA ASP A 67 -1.55 -5.73 16.60
C ASP A 67 -2.76 -6.24 17.40
N PHE A 68 -3.73 -5.37 17.61
CA PHE A 68 -4.87 -5.63 18.49
C PHE A 68 -5.77 -6.81 18.02
N GLN A 69 -5.68 -7.16 16.74
CA GLN A 69 -6.41 -8.30 16.17
C GLN A 69 -5.83 -9.66 16.58
N GLY A 70 -4.61 -9.71 17.14
CA GLY A 70 -3.93 -10.94 17.50
C GLY A 70 -3.39 -11.71 16.30
N TYR A 71 -2.07 -11.59 16.06
CA TYR A 71 -1.41 -12.27 14.93
C TYR A 71 -1.57 -13.80 15.00
N ASP A 72 -1.22 -14.37 16.14
CA ASP A 72 -1.27 -15.83 16.33
C ASP A 72 -2.71 -16.34 16.28
N GLU A 73 -3.68 -15.59 16.77
CA GLU A 73 -5.10 -15.88 16.70
C GLU A 73 -5.60 -15.89 15.24
N ALA A 74 -5.26 -14.88 14.45
CA ALA A 74 -5.63 -14.82 13.03
C ALA A 74 -5.04 -16.01 12.25
N VAL A 75 -3.78 -16.38 12.51
CA VAL A 75 -3.14 -17.55 11.90
C VAL A 75 -3.87 -18.85 12.29
N ASN A 76 -4.21 -19.03 13.55
CA ASN A 76 -4.89 -20.24 14.04
C ASN A 76 -6.29 -20.36 13.45
N LYS A 77 -7.10 -19.29 13.46
CA LYS A 77 -8.42 -19.25 12.82
C LYS A 77 -8.39 -19.74 11.37
N LEU A 78 -7.42 -19.26 10.58
CA LEU A 78 -7.27 -19.68 9.19
C LEU A 78 -6.90 -21.17 9.07
N LYS A 79 -5.95 -21.64 9.88
CA LYS A 79 -5.53 -23.05 9.89
C LYS A 79 -6.65 -24.01 10.28
N GLU A 80 -7.50 -23.65 11.24
CA GLU A 80 -8.62 -24.45 11.70
C GLU A 80 -9.62 -24.79 10.59
N VAL A 81 -9.79 -23.88 9.62
CA VAL A 81 -10.63 -24.14 8.44
C VAL A 81 -9.86 -24.70 7.25
N GLY A 82 -8.62 -25.15 7.44
CA GLY A 82 -7.81 -25.80 6.42
C GLY A 82 -7.14 -24.86 5.41
N VAL A 83 -7.02 -23.56 5.73
CA VAL A 83 -6.21 -22.62 4.95
C VAL A 83 -4.73 -22.89 5.22
N ILE A 84 -3.94 -22.97 4.17
CA ILE A 84 -2.47 -23.10 4.26
C ILE A 84 -1.89 -21.73 4.53
N VAL A 85 -1.41 -21.48 5.75
CA VAL A 85 -0.81 -20.19 6.11
C VAL A 85 0.69 -20.23 5.93
N CYS A 86 1.21 -19.32 5.12
CA CYS A 86 2.63 -19.19 4.80
C CYS A 86 3.23 -17.93 5.48
N GLU A 87 4.51 -18.02 5.85
CA GLU A 87 5.22 -16.94 6.54
C GLU A 87 5.41 -15.68 5.68
N ASN A 88 5.45 -15.85 4.37
CA ASN A 88 5.64 -14.75 3.43
C ASN A 88 5.05 -15.08 2.05
N ASN A 89 4.87 -14.04 1.25
CA ASN A 89 4.26 -14.16 -0.07
C ASN A 89 5.08 -15.04 -1.04
N LYS A 90 6.41 -15.02 -0.97
CA LYS A 90 7.26 -15.90 -1.79
C LYS A 90 6.94 -17.37 -1.53
N LEU A 91 6.81 -17.75 -0.25
CA LEU A 91 6.46 -19.10 0.14
C LEU A 91 5.01 -19.44 -0.26
N ALA A 92 4.07 -18.51 -0.11
CA ALA A 92 2.69 -18.69 -0.53
C ALA A 92 2.59 -18.98 -2.05
N CYS A 93 3.28 -18.21 -2.88
CA CYS A 93 3.30 -18.42 -4.34
C CYS A 93 3.92 -19.78 -4.70
N ARG A 94 5.01 -20.20 -4.06
CA ARG A 94 5.63 -21.51 -4.28
C ARG A 94 4.69 -22.65 -3.86
N THR A 95 4.02 -22.48 -2.74
CA THR A 95 3.04 -23.46 -2.23
C THR A 95 1.86 -23.56 -3.21
N ALA A 96 1.39 -22.44 -3.76
CA ALA A 96 0.33 -22.42 -4.75
C ALA A 96 0.70 -23.20 -6.01
N ILE A 97 1.90 -22.98 -6.55
CA ILE A 97 2.39 -23.67 -7.74
C ILE A 97 2.47 -25.19 -7.49
N ARG A 98 2.96 -25.61 -6.33
CA ARG A 98 3.02 -27.02 -5.95
C ARG A 98 1.62 -27.62 -5.72
N ALA A 99 0.69 -26.87 -5.14
CA ALA A 99 -0.66 -27.34 -4.89
C ALA A 99 -1.42 -27.72 -6.18
N ILE A 100 -1.08 -27.08 -7.31
CA ILE A 100 -1.62 -27.42 -8.64
C ILE A 100 -0.75 -28.43 -9.41
N GLY A 101 0.19 -29.10 -8.73
CA GLY A 101 1.02 -30.14 -9.33
C GLY A 101 2.13 -29.64 -10.25
N ARG A 102 2.56 -28.39 -10.10
CA ARG A 102 3.67 -27.82 -10.87
C ARG A 102 4.89 -27.60 -9.98
N ASP A 103 6.07 -27.72 -10.54
CA ASP A 103 7.32 -27.37 -9.87
C ASP A 103 7.73 -25.94 -10.18
N PHE A 104 8.17 -25.24 -9.14
CA PHE A 104 8.76 -23.93 -9.28
C PHE A 104 10.27 -24.05 -9.46
N VAL A 105 10.74 -23.71 -10.65
CA VAL A 105 12.19 -23.59 -10.91
C VAL A 105 12.59 -22.15 -10.63
N GLU A 106 13.40 -21.92 -9.60
CA GLU A 106 13.98 -20.59 -9.39
C GLU A 106 14.87 -20.23 -10.56
N PRO A 107 14.63 -19.08 -11.23
CA PRO A 107 15.63 -18.61 -12.18
C PRO A 107 16.92 -18.37 -11.40
N VAL A 108 18.01 -19.00 -11.84
CA VAL A 108 19.35 -18.74 -11.31
C VAL A 108 19.64 -17.27 -11.60
N LYS A 109 19.41 -16.39 -10.63
CA LYS A 109 19.95 -15.04 -10.69
C LYS A 109 21.44 -15.18 -10.48
N GLU A 110 22.23 -14.92 -11.52
CA GLU A 110 23.63 -14.57 -11.30
C GLU A 110 23.63 -13.38 -10.33
N ILE A 111 23.92 -13.67 -9.08
CA ILE A 111 24.20 -12.64 -8.10
C ILE A 111 25.56 -12.10 -8.50
N ARG A 112 25.59 -11.12 -9.39
CA ARG A 112 26.77 -10.27 -9.48
C ARG A 112 26.94 -9.70 -8.09
N ALA A 113 28.03 -10.12 -7.42
CA ALA A 113 28.41 -9.52 -6.15
C ALA A 113 28.45 -8.00 -6.39
N LYS A 114 27.46 -7.28 -5.85
CA LYS A 114 27.55 -5.83 -5.79
C LYS A 114 28.79 -5.57 -4.92
N GLU A 115 29.71 -4.76 -5.43
CA GLU A 115 30.74 -4.22 -4.57
C GLU A 115 30.08 -3.78 -3.27
N VAL A 116 30.55 -4.34 -2.17
CA VAL A 116 30.08 -3.95 -0.85
C VAL A 116 30.58 -2.52 -0.68
N VAL A 117 29.71 -1.54 -0.92
CA VAL A 117 30.01 -0.16 -0.58
C VAL A 117 30.04 -0.14 0.93
N GLU A 118 31.22 -0.14 1.50
CA GLU A 118 31.41 0.14 2.92
C GLU A 118 30.95 1.58 3.15
N PHE A 119 29.74 1.70 3.71
CA PHE A 119 29.29 2.99 4.21
C PHE A 119 30.13 3.33 5.45
N GLU A 120 30.96 4.35 5.35
CA GLU A 120 31.52 4.96 6.55
C GLU A 120 30.35 5.30 7.49
N LYS A 121 30.42 4.81 8.73
CA LYS A 121 29.46 5.17 9.76
C LYS A 121 29.64 6.65 10.05
N GLY A 122 28.95 7.49 9.29
CA GLY A 122 28.91 8.92 9.53
C GLY A 122 28.29 9.20 10.91
N THR A 123 28.78 10.23 11.56
CA THR A 123 28.11 10.75 12.77
C THR A 123 26.79 11.38 12.33
N PRO A 124 25.64 10.98 12.90
CA PRO A 124 24.36 11.61 12.58
C PRO A 124 24.45 13.12 12.77
N SER A 125 23.91 13.89 11.81
CA SER A 125 23.83 15.34 11.97
C SER A 125 22.97 15.75 13.17
N ASP A 126 23.17 16.95 13.67
CA ASP A 126 22.39 17.44 14.81
C ASP A 126 20.90 17.58 14.48
N GLU A 127 20.56 17.89 13.21
CA GLU A 127 19.18 17.92 12.71
C GLU A 127 18.55 16.53 12.75
N LEU A 128 19.29 15.49 12.37
CA LEU A 128 18.79 14.11 12.44
C LEU A 128 18.61 13.65 13.89
N ARG A 129 19.54 14.00 14.78
CA ARG A 129 19.42 13.74 16.23
C ARG A 129 18.20 14.43 16.81
N LYS A 130 17.98 15.70 16.44
CA LYS A 130 16.82 16.49 16.86
C LYS A 130 15.53 15.86 16.39
N LEU A 131 15.44 15.44 15.12
CA LEU A 131 14.28 14.77 14.56
C LEU A 131 13.93 13.47 15.31
N LEU A 132 14.93 12.74 15.80
CA LEU A 132 14.74 11.47 16.54
C LEU A 132 14.48 11.65 18.03
N SER A 133 14.81 12.82 18.60
CA SER A 133 14.67 13.10 20.05
C SER A 133 13.47 13.98 20.40
N GLU A 134 12.95 14.73 19.44
CA GLU A 134 11.81 15.62 19.63
C GLU A 134 10.57 15.05 18.93
N LYS A 135 9.38 15.55 19.31
CA LYS A 135 8.15 15.24 18.57
C LYS A 135 8.20 15.94 17.22
N PRO A 136 8.06 15.21 16.12
CA PRO A 136 8.13 15.81 14.80
C PRO A 136 6.92 16.69 14.51
N HIS A 137 7.12 17.80 13.82
CA HIS A 137 6.05 18.54 13.13
C HIS A 137 5.78 17.86 11.81
N ILE A 138 4.54 17.49 11.56
CA ILE A 138 4.15 16.66 10.42
C ILE A 138 3.26 17.44 9.47
N ILE A 139 3.56 17.37 8.19
CA ILE A 139 2.66 17.82 7.13
C ILE A 139 2.04 16.57 6.51
N ASN A 140 0.72 16.41 6.65
CA ASN A 140 -0.01 15.32 6.02
C ASN A 140 -0.60 15.81 4.68
N ILE A 141 -0.25 15.10 3.62
CA ILE A 141 -0.80 15.33 2.27
C ILE A 141 -1.58 14.08 1.88
N GLY A 142 -2.92 14.15 1.93
CA GLY A 142 -3.76 13.00 1.61
C GLY A 142 -4.93 12.83 2.57
N LEU A 143 -5.19 11.60 2.99
CA LEU A 143 -6.34 11.26 3.81
C LEU A 143 -6.25 11.89 5.21
N LYS A 144 -7.30 12.60 5.62
CA LYS A 144 -7.40 13.22 6.96
C LYS A 144 -7.29 12.20 8.10
N SER A 145 -7.71 10.96 7.87
CA SER A 145 -7.59 9.89 8.88
C SER A 145 -6.15 9.63 9.30
N PHE A 146 -5.17 9.82 8.42
CA PHE A 146 -3.75 9.69 8.78
C PHE A 146 -3.28 10.83 9.71
N ALA A 147 -3.69 12.06 9.42
CA ALA A 147 -3.43 13.20 10.30
C ALA A 147 -4.00 12.97 11.69
N GLN A 148 -5.27 12.54 11.79
CA GLN A 148 -5.96 12.29 13.04
C GLN A 148 -5.24 11.23 13.92
N VAL A 149 -4.75 10.16 13.30
CA VAL A 149 -3.98 9.13 14.04
C VAL A 149 -2.72 9.71 14.63
N VAL A 150 -1.97 10.50 13.86
CA VAL A 150 -0.71 11.10 14.32
C VAL A 150 -0.95 12.15 15.41
N GLU A 151 -2.02 12.93 15.29
CA GLU A 151 -2.46 13.88 16.34
C GLU A 151 -2.78 13.18 17.66
N GLN A 152 -3.41 11.99 17.62
CA GLN A 152 -3.70 11.19 18.81
C GLN A 152 -2.42 10.77 19.58
N PHE A 153 -1.30 10.63 18.86
CA PHE A 153 0.03 10.41 19.49
C PHE A 153 0.70 11.70 19.94
N GLY A 154 -0.01 12.83 19.87
CA GLY A 154 0.43 14.13 20.36
C GLY A 154 1.47 14.82 19.50
N CYS A 155 1.53 14.52 18.21
CA CYS A 155 2.30 15.28 17.24
C CYS A 155 1.48 16.46 16.71
N GLU A 156 2.15 17.55 16.38
CA GLU A 156 1.55 18.68 15.69
C GLU A 156 1.47 18.34 14.18
N VAL A 157 0.26 18.41 13.63
CA VAL A 157 0.00 18.04 12.23
C VAL A 157 -0.65 19.19 11.47
N VAL A 158 -0.06 19.53 10.33
CA VAL A 158 -0.67 20.42 9.34
C VAL A 158 -1.27 19.57 8.23
N GLN A 159 -2.59 19.58 8.11
CA GLN A 159 -3.28 18.91 7.01
C GLN A 159 -3.26 19.79 5.76
N TYR A 160 -2.70 19.28 4.67
CA TYR A 160 -2.73 19.93 3.37
C TYR A 160 -3.75 19.25 2.46
N ASP A 161 -4.75 20.00 2.03
CA ASP A 161 -5.77 19.55 1.08
C ASP A 161 -5.19 19.58 -0.35
N TRP A 162 -4.51 18.52 -0.72
CA TRP A 162 -3.94 18.39 -2.05
C TRP A 162 -5.03 18.15 -3.11
N GLN A 163 -4.91 18.87 -4.21
CA GLN A 163 -5.73 18.63 -5.39
C GLN A 163 -4.82 18.38 -6.59
N PRO A 164 -5.23 17.50 -7.51
CA PRO A 164 -4.45 17.26 -8.71
C PRO A 164 -4.35 18.55 -9.56
N PRO A 165 -3.25 18.78 -10.27
CA PRO A 165 -3.11 19.92 -11.15
C PRO A 165 -4.33 20.06 -12.07
N ALA A 166 -4.81 21.29 -12.26
CA ALA A 166 -5.99 21.58 -13.07
C ALA A 166 -7.26 20.78 -12.70
N GLY A 167 -7.44 20.41 -11.43
CA GLY A 167 -8.57 19.59 -10.99
C GLY A 167 -8.66 18.22 -11.64
N GLY A 168 -7.54 17.68 -12.15
CA GLY A 168 -7.50 16.40 -12.86
C GLY A 168 -7.88 16.46 -14.34
N ASN A 169 -8.11 17.65 -14.89
CA ASN A 169 -8.42 17.80 -16.31
C ASN A 169 -7.20 17.51 -17.20
N VAL A 170 -7.24 16.38 -17.90
CA VAL A 170 -6.11 15.87 -18.70
C VAL A 170 -5.64 16.86 -19.78
N LYS A 171 -6.55 17.61 -20.40
CA LYS A 171 -6.17 18.61 -21.44
C LYS A 171 -5.39 19.77 -20.81
N LEU A 172 -5.87 20.28 -19.68
CA LEU A 172 -5.21 21.36 -18.95
C LEU A 172 -3.88 20.89 -18.34
N ILE A 173 -3.79 19.65 -17.86
CA ILE A 173 -2.51 19.08 -17.37
C ILE A 173 -1.47 19.07 -18.49
N LYS A 174 -1.84 18.68 -19.71
CA LYS A 174 -0.92 18.70 -20.86
C LYS A 174 -0.46 20.11 -21.19
N THR A 175 -1.36 21.10 -21.15
CA THR A 175 -1.03 22.51 -21.35
C THR A 175 -0.11 23.04 -20.25
N LEU A 176 -0.38 22.72 -18.99
CA LEU A 176 0.49 23.10 -17.86
C LEU A 176 1.89 22.48 -17.98
N ASN A 177 1.97 21.22 -18.38
CA ASN A 177 3.26 20.56 -18.59
C ASN A 177 4.05 21.19 -19.76
N PHE A 178 3.36 21.54 -20.83
CA PHE A 178 3.99 22.29 -21.94
C PHE A 178 4.53 23.64 -21.45
N LEU A 179 3.73 24.42 -20.71
CA LEU A 179 4.16 25.71 -20.18
C LEU A 179 5.33 25.60 -19.21
N ARG A 180 5.32 24.60 -18.33
CA ARG A 180 6.44 24.37 -17.38
C ARG A 180 7.76 24.06 -18.06
N ASN A 181 7.73 23.43 -19.24
CA ASN A 181 8.92 23.04 -19.98
C ASN A 181 9.23 24.05 -21.11
N TYR A 182 8.52 25.17 -21.17
CA TYR A 182 8.78 26.20 -22.18
C TYR A 182 10.03 27.01 -21.79
N GLU A 183 11.06 27.00 -22.63
CA GLU A 183 12.37 27.61 -22.34
C GLU A 183 12.34 29.10 -21.99
N GLY A 184 11.33 29.83 -22.36
CA GLY A 184 11.22 31.27 -22.07
C GLY A 184 10.35 31.59 -20.84
N ILE A 185 9.80 30.58 -20.14
CA ILE A 185 8.78 30.82 -19.11
C ILE A 185 9.30 31.62 -17.90
N ASP A 186 10.53 31.35 -17.49
CA ASP A 186 11.13 32.03 -16.34
C ASP A 186 11.47 33.50 -16.63
N GLU A 187 11.85 33.79 -17.84
CA GLU A 187 12.12 35.16 -18.32
C GLU A 187 10.80 35.95 -18.40
N LEU A 188 9.78 35.36 -19.01
CA LEU A 188 8.45 35.94 -19.11
C LEU A 188 7.85 36.20 -17.72
N ASN A 189 7.98 35.26 -16.80
CA ASN A 189 7.52 35.42 -15.42
C ASN A 189 8.25 36.56 -14.70
N ARG A 190 9.56 36.68 -14.87
CA ARG A 190 10.34 37.79 -14.30
C ARG A 190 9.86 39.14 -14.82
N GLU A 191 9.63 39.24 -16.13
CA GLU A 191 9.09 40.45 -16.74
C GLU A 191 7.71 40.82 -16.23
N VAL A 192 6.79 39.84 -16.13
CA VAL A 192 5.45 40.04 -15.61
C VAL A 192 5.47 40.46 -14.14
N ILE A 193 6.27 39.78 -13.32
CA ILE A 193 6.43 40.12 -11.89
C ILE A 193 6.98 41.54 -11.75
N ALA A 194 7.97 41.93 -12.53
CA ALA A 194 8.51 43.27 -12.49
C ALA A 194 7.45 44.35 -12.84
N LYS A 195 6.59 44.07 -13.83
CA LYS A 195 5.46 44.96 -14.18
C LYS A 195 4.43 45.03 -13.07
N VAL A 196 4.07 43.92 -12.44
CA VAL A 196 3.09 43.88 -11.34
C VAL A 196 3.62 44.61 -10.11
N VAL A 197 4.85 44.35 -9.72
CA VAL A 197 5.48 44.95 -8.54
C VAL A 197 5.74 46.45 -8.76
N GLY A 198 6.07 46.85 -10.00
CA GLY A 198 6.28 48.27 -10.36
C GLY A 198 4.99 49.05 -10.60
N SER A 199 3.82 48.44 -10.62
CA SER A 199 2.54 49.12 -10.82
C SER A 199 2.00 49.69 -9.50
N GLN A 200 1.38 50.88 -9.58
CA GLN A 200 0.64 51.39 -8.44
C GLN A 200 -0.75 50.71 -8.39
N PRO A 201 -1.16 50.13 -7.25
CA PRO A 201 -2.48 49.56 -7.12
C PRO A 201 -3.55 50.67 -7.23
N ILE A 202 -4.48 50.50 -8.15
CA ILE A 202 -5.64 51.40 -8.31
C ILE A 202 -6.86 50.63 -7.86
N LEU A 203 -7.51 51.08 -6.79
CA LEU A 203 -8.86 50.65 -6.43
C LEU A 203 -9.84 51.28 -7.43
N ARG A 204 -10.63 50.45 -8.10
CA ARG A 204 -11.80 50.86 -8.87
C ARG A 204 -13.05 50.41 -8.11
N ASP A 205 -13.97 51.36 -7.90
CA ASP A 205 -15.33 51.11 -7.39
C ASP A 205 -16.14 50.29 -8.42
#